data_e60acf2159364573dfdb4ae0dad45087
#
_entry.id   e60acf2159364573dfdb4ae0dad45087
#
_cell.length_a   1.000
_cell.length_b   1.000
_cell.length_c   1.000
_cell.angle_alpha   90.00
_cell.angle_beta   90.00
_cell.angle_gamma   90.00
#
_symmetry.space_group_name_H-M   'P 1'
#
loop_
_entity.id
_entity.type
_entity.pdbx_description
1 polymer ?
#
loop_
_entity_poly.entity_id
_entity_poly.type
_entity_poly.pdbx_seq_one_letter_code
_entity_poly.pdbx_strand_id
1 'polypeptide(L)'
;MRRFAVTLVLATAAIGGLVAQTRPAPKPFTTWTQYSGGAHSSQFTALDQINKNTVSKLEVAWTYPVGERAVTFNPIVVDGVMYVQAKGSSIVALDPATGKELWERPNQGAVGARGINY
;
A
#
# COMPACT_ATOMS: atom_id res chain seq x y z
N MET A 1 -48.72 26.21 57.11
CA MET A 1 -47.95 26.86 56.02
C MET A 1 -46.91 25.85 55.55
N ARG A 2 -47.17 25.18 54.40
CA ARG A 2 -46.27 24.17 53.81
C ARG A 2 -45.45 24.86 52.67
N ARG A 3 -44.14 24.92 52.85
CA ARG A 3 -43.23 25.45 51.84
C ARG A 3 -42.80 24.27 50.92
N PHE A 4 -43.21 24.33 49.67
CA PHE A 4 -42.71 23.41 48.62
C PHE A 4 -41.41 23.96 48.07
N ALA A 5 -40.33 23.22 48.27
CA ALA A 5 -39.07 23.47 47.60
C ALA A 5 -39.09 22.82 46.21
N VAL A 6 -39.00 23.60 45.17
CA VAL A 6 -38.85 23.13 43.77
C VAL A 6 -37.38 22.94 43.48
N THR A 7 -36.93 21.69 43.35
CA THR A 7 -35.57 21.37 42.97
C THR A 7 -35.47 21.35 41.46
N LEU A 8 -34.77 22.33 40.92
CA LEU A 8 -34.48 22.42 39.47
C LEU A 8 -33.26 21.53 39.17
N VAL A 9 -33.48 20.41 38.44
CA VAL A 9 -32.41 19.54 37.94
C VAL A 9 -31.96 20.07 36.58
N LEU A 10 -30.79 20.65 36.52
CA LEU A 10 -30.13 21.02 35.27
C LEU A 10 -29.47 19.76 34.68
N ALA A 11 -30.04 19.24 33.61
CA ALA A 11 -29.43 18.21 32.78
C ALA A 11 -28.44 18.87 31.82
N THR A 12 -27.15 18.75 32.09
CA THR A 12 -26.07 19.14 31.13
C THR A 12 -25.92 18.03 30.08
N ALA A 13 -26.46 18.25 28.89
CA ALA A 13 -26.18 17.41 27.72
C ALA A 13 -24.76 17.63 27.25
N ALA A 14 -23.87 16.69 27.49
CA ALA A 14 -22.53 16.67 26.90
C ALA A 14 -22.65 16.27 25.42
N ILE A 15 -22.57 17.25 24.52
CA ILE A 15 -22.45 17.03 23.09
C ILE A 15 -20.99 16.58 22.83
N GLY A 16 -20.76 15.29 22.88
CA GLY A 16 -19.52 14.67 22.42
C GLY A 16 -19.43 14.81 20.91
N GLY A 17 -18.70 15.84 20.43
CA GLY A 17 -18.41 15.97 19.01
C GLY A 17 -17.59 14.77 18.53
N LEU A 18 -18.19 13.91 17.70
CA LEU A 18 -17.46 12.93 16.89
C LEU A 18 -16.58 13.72 15.91
N VAL A 19 -15.31 13.92 16.26
CA VAL A 19 -14.31 14.34 15.29
C VAL A 19 -14.06 13.15 14.36
N ALA A 20 -14.79 13.10 13.25
CA ALA A 20 -14.50 12.18 12.18
C ALA A 20 -13.06 12.49 11.71
N GLN A 21 -12.11 11.62 12.03
CA GLN A 21 -10.78 11.70 11.47
C GLN A 21 -10.89 11.48 9.96
N THR A 22 -10.91 12.57 9.20
CA THR A 22 -10.84 12.52 7.74
C THR A 22 -9.45 12.03 7.36
N ARG A 23 -9.34 10.71 7.15
CA ARG A 23 -8.15 10.13 6.51
C ARG A 23 -8.00 10.82 5.14
N PRO A 24 -6.84 11.42 4.83
CA PRO A 24 -6.64 11.99 3.50
C PRO A 24 -6.98 10.95 2.45
N ALA A 25 -7.79 11.31 1.48
CA ALA A 25 -8.09 10.41 0.37
C ALA A 25 -6.76 10.01 -0.30
N PRO A 26 -6.52 8.71 -0.54
CA PRO A 26 -5.33 8.27 -1.25
C PRO A 26 -5.27 9.01 -2.60
N LYS A 27 -4.10 9.52 -2.97
CA LYS A 27 -3.91 10.07 -4.32
C LYS A 27 -4.21 8.95 -5.31
N PRO A 28 -5.15 9.10 -6.22
CA PRO A 28 -5.54 8.03 -7.12
C PRO A 28 -4.36 7.65 -8.01
N PHE A 29 -4.16 6.34 -8.24
CA PHE A 29 -3.18 5.78 -9.16
C PHE A 29 -1.70 6.08 -8.85
N THR A 30 -1.34 6.25 -7.59
CA THR A 30 0.07 6.41 -7.17
C THR A 30 0.64 5.17 -6.47
N THR A 31 -0.15 4.12 -6.34
CA THR A 31 0.24 2.83 -5.74
C THR A 31 0.01 1.70 -6.75
N TRP A 32 0.67 0.57 -6.54
CA TRP A 32 0.54 -0.61 -7.37
C TRP A 32 0.28 -1.82 -6.47
N THR A 33 -0.97 -1.94 -6.00
CA THR A 33 -1.34 -2.90 -4.94
C THR A 33 -1.74 -4.28 -5.44
N GLN A 34 -1.97 -4.42 -6.74
CA GLN A 34 -2.44 -5.65 -7.35
C GLN A 34 -1.83 -5.83 -8.75
N TYR A 35 -1.97 -7.03 -9.30
CA TYR A 35 -1.68 -7.29 -10.70
C TYR A 35 -2.39 -6.26 -11.60
N SER A 36 -1.69 -5.76 -12.59
CA SER A 36 -2.19 -4.72 -13.51
C SER A 36 -2.58 -3.38 -12.84
N GLY A 37 -2.06 -3.09 -11.66
CA GLY A 37 -2.20 -1.80 -10.96
C GLY A 37 -3.40 -1.70 -10.03
N GLY A 38 -4.41 -2.55 -10.18
CA GLY A 38 -5.61 -2.54 -9.35
C GLY A 38 -6.72 -3.41 -9.92
N ALA A 39 -7.83 -3.56 -9.19
CA ALA A 39 -8.96 -4.40 -9.57
C ALA A 39 -9.57 -4.04 -10.95
N HIS A 40 -9.42 -2.80 -11.39
CA HIS A 40 -9.86 -2.31 -12.70
C HIS A 40 -8.87 -2.56 -13.84
N SER A 41 -7.69 -3.17 -13.53
CA SER A 41 -6.65 -3.56 -14.49
C SER A 41 -6.27 -2.45 -15.49
N SER A 42 -6.23 -1.19 -15.04
CA SER A 42 -5.96 -0.05 -15.92
C SER A 42 -4.52 0.01 -16.44
N GLN A 43 -3.58 -0.66 -15.76
CA GLN A 43 -2.14 -0.59 -16.04
C GLN A 43 -1.65 0.87 -16.10
N PHE A 44 -2.25 1.74 -15.33
CA PHE A 44 -2.03 3.17 -15.33
C PHE A 44 -1.47 3.64 -14.00
N THR A 45 -0.52 4.57 -14.04
CA THR A 45 -0.06 5.33 -12.89
C THR A 45 -0.18 6.83 -13.18
N ALA A 46 -0.51 7.61 -12.17
CA ALA A 46 -0.52 9.08 -12.26
C ALA A 46 0.86 9.70 -11.94
N LEU A 47 1.89 8.87 -11.76
CA LEU A 47 3.26 9.35 -11.62
C LEU A 47 3.79 9.79 -12.99
N ASP A 48 4.37 10.98 -13.07
CA ASP A 48 4.77 11.66 -14.30
C ASP A 48 6.29 11.88 -14.46
N GLN A 49 7.07 11.38 -13.50
CA GLN A 49 8.53 11.49 -13.54
C GLN A 49 9.14 10.83 -14.78
N ILE A 50 8.51 9.73 -15.26
CA ILE A 50 8.88 9.08 -16.50
C ILE A 50 7.91 9.53 -17.59
N ASN A 51 8.43 10.22 -18.59
CA ASN A 51 7.68 10.77 -19.71
C ASN A 51 8.52 10.77 -20.98
N LYS A 52 7.97 11.26 -22.08
CA LYS A 52 8.64 11.27 -23.40
C LYS A 52 10.02 11.97 -23.40
N ASN A 53 10.22 12.94 -22.50
CA ASN A 53 11.47 13.71 -22.43
C ASN A 53 12.50 13.08 -21.50
N THR A 54 12.08 12.17 -20.63
CA THR A 54 12.94 11.58 -19.59
C THR A 54 13.18 10.08 -19.79
N VAL A 55 12.34 9.38 -20.56
CA VAL A 55 12.44 7.92 -20.76
C VAL A 55 13.80 7.47 -21.32
N SER A 56 14.41 8.26 -22.21
CA SER A 56 15.74 7.96 -22.79
C SER A 56 16.90 8.14 -21.80
N LYS A 57 16.64 8.71 -20.64
CA LYS A 57 17.63 8.94 -19.57
C LYS A 57 17.52 7.94 -18.43
N LEU A 58 16.67 6.91 -18.58
CA LEU A 58 16.52 5.88 -17.57
C LEU A 58 17.79 5.05 -17.47
N GLU A 59 18.21 4.83 -16.24
CA GLU A 59 19.34 3.98 -15.89
C GLU A 59 18.87 2.92 -14.90
N VAL A 60 19.60 1.80 -14.81
CA VAL A 60 19.33 0.76 -13.82
C VAL A 60 19.76 1.28 -12.45
N ALA A 61 18.80 1.55 -11.57
CA ALA A 61 19.08 2.03 -10.23
C ALA A 61 19.69 0.94 -9.34
N TRP A 62 19.18 -0.28 -9.45
CA TRP A 62 19.66 -1.45 -8.70
C TRP A 62 19.14 -2.73 -9.34
N THR A 63 19.70 -3.85 -8.94
CA THR A 63 19.28 -5.21 -9.31
C THR A 63 19.13 -6.06 -8.05
N TYR A 64 18.17 -6.97 -8.06
CA TYR A 64 17.96 -7.93 -6.98
C TYR A 64 18.01 -9.36 -7.53
N PRO A 65 18.85 -10.25 -7.00
CA PRO A 65 18.95 -11.63 -7.48
C PRO A 65 17.74 -12.45 -7.02
N VAL A 66 16.91 -12.87 -7.97
CA VAL A 66 15.69 -13.63 -7.69
C VAL A 66 15.91 -15.14 -7.56
N GLY A 67 17.09 -15.64 -7.89
CA GLY A 67 17.43 -17.06 -7.94
C GLY A 67 17.39 -17.62 -9.36
N GLU A 68 17.41 -18.94 -9.47
CA GLU A 68 17.54 -19.65 -10.77
C GLU A 68 16.25 -19.63 -11.62
N ARG A 69 15.11 -19.33 -11.03
CA ARG A 69 13.82 -19.30 -11.74
C ARG A 69 13.50 -17.91 -12.27
N ALA A 70 13.03 -17.86 -13.50
CA ALA A 70 12.48 -16.64 -14.05
C ALA A 70 11.28 -16.17 -13.22
N VAL A 71 11.25 -14.88 -12.90
CA VAL A 71 10.12 -14.23 -12.25
C VAL A 71 9.04 -13.97 -13.30
N THR A 72 7.85 -14.48 -13.07
CA THR A 72 6.74 -14.40 -14.03
C THR A 72 5.61 -13.49 -13.57
N PHE A 73 5.79 -12.73 -12.49
CA PHE A 73 4.74 -11.86 -11.97
C PHE A 73 5.23 -10.42 -11.77
N ASN A 74 4.28 -9.49 -11.67
CA ASN A 74 4.59 -8.11 -11.41
C ASN A 74 4.82 -7.87 -9.91
N PRO A 75 5.86 -7.11 -9.53
CA PRO A 75 5.98 -6.59 -8.18
C PRO A 75 4.76 -5.77 -7.79
N ILE A 76 4.43 -5.74 -6.51
CA ILE A 76 3.48 -4.78 -5.95
C ILE A 76 4.21 -3.80 -5.04
N VAL A 77 3.72 -2.56 -5.00
CA VAL A 77 4.30 -1.51 -4.15
C VAL A 77 3.20 -0.92 -3.28
N VAL A 78 3.32 -1.09 -1.98
CA VAL A 78 2.36 -0.63 -0.99
C VAL A 78 3.10 0.04 0.16
N ASP A 79 2.67 1.23 0.53
CA ASP A 79 3.22 2.00 1.65
C ASP A 79 4.75 2.13 1.64
N GLY A 80 5.32 2.30 0.44
CA GLY A 80 6.77 2.46 0.25
C GLY A 80 7.58 1.16 0.34
N VAL A 81 6.94 0.00 0.35
CA VAL A 81 7.59 -1.33 0.33
C VAL A 81 7.26 -2.05 -0.97
N MET A 82 8.26 -2.60 -1.63
CA MET A 82 8.09 -3.45 -2.82
C MET A 82 8.09 -4.92 -2.40
N TYR A 83 7.09 -5.65 -2.87
CA TYR A 83 6.99 -7.09 -2.62
C TYR A 83 7.21 -7.85 -3.92
N VAL A 84 8.12 -8.80 -3.88
CA VAL A 84 8.51 -9.64 -5.02
C VAL A 84 8.52 -11.11 -4.64
N GLN A 85 8.33 -11.98 -5.62
CA GLN A 85 8.64 -13.39 -5.46
C GLN A 85 10.09 -13.62 -5.87
N ALA A 86 10.86 -14.27 -5.00
CA ALA A 86 12.26 -14.59 -5.26
C ALA A 86 12.67 -15.86 -4.50
N LYS A 87 13.92 -16.27 -4.66
CA LYS A 87 14.51 -17.36 -3.87
C LYS A 87 13.63 -18.62 -3.83
N GLY A 88 13.25 -19.09 -5.01
CA GLY A 88 12.39 -20.25 -5.18
C GLY A 88 10.90 -19.91 -5.17
N SER A 89 10.30 -19.64 -4.07
CA SER A 89 8.88 -19.23 -3.95
C SER A 89 8.67 -18.29 -2.78
N SER A 90 9.73 -17.77 -2.19
CA SER A 90 9.65 -16.83 -1.07
C SER A 90 9.01 -15.52 -1.49
N ILE A 91 8.29 -14.91 -0.58
CA ILE A 91 7.89 -13.50 -0.68
C ILE A 91 8.98 -12.68 -0.03
N VAL A 92 9.52 -11.72 -0.76
CA VAL A 92 10.58 -10.84 -0.31
C VAL A 92 10.08 -9.40 -0.33
N ALA A 93 10.33 -8.69 0.76
CA ALA A 93 10.08 -7.26 0.84
C ALA A 93 11.38 -6.49 0.61
N LEU A 94 11.34 -5.53 -0.30
CA LEU A 94 12.46 -4.69 -0.67
C LEU A 94 12.14 -3.22 -0.41
N ASP A 95 13.18 -2.48 -0.07
CA ASP A 95 13.17 -1.03 -0.21
C ASP A 95 13.20 -0.67 -1.70
N PRO A 96 12.17 -0.04 -2.27
CA PRO A 96 12.09 0.21 -3.71
C PRO A 96 13.12 1.23 -4.20
N ALA A 97 13.66 2.07 -3.33
CA ALA A 97 14.66 3.07 -3.70
C ALA A 97 16.06 2.47 -3.84
N THR A 98 16.39 1.45 -3.03
CA THR A 98 17.75 0.91 -2.93
C THR A 98 17.86 -0.56 -3.36
N GLY A 99 16.75 -1.27 -3.50
CA GLY A 99 16.73 -2.72 -3.73
C GLY A 99 17.15 -3.53 -2.50
N LYS A 100 17.35 -2.90 -1.34
CA LYS A 100 17.75 -3.59 -0.11
C LYS A 100 16.62 -4.49 0.39
N GLU A 101 16.97 -5.74 0.70
CA GLU A 101 16.05 -6.65 1.33
C GLU A 101 15.72 -6.21 2.76
N LEU A 102 14.43 -6.09 3.05
CA LEU A 102 13.90 -5.75 4.37
C LEU A 102 13.60 -7.03 5.15
N TRP A 103 12.95 -7.97 4.50
CA TRP A 103 12.68 -9.30 5.04
C TRP A 103 12.33 -10.30 3.92
N GLU A 104 12.47 -11.57 4.25
CA GLU A 104 12.05 -12.69 3.43
C GLU A 104 11.09 -13.58 4.22
N ARG A 105 10.05 -14.04 3.56
CA ARG A 105 9.14 -15.06 4.09
C ARG A 105 9.12 -16.25 3.14
N PRO A 106 9.66 -17.40 3.53
CA PRO A 106 9.58 -18.62 2.74
C PRO A 106 8.10 -18.99 2.52
N ASN A 107 7.76 -19.27 1.28
CA ASN A 107 6.45 -19.74 0.91
C ASN A 107 6.57 -21.19 0.41
N GLN A 108 5.83 -22.11 1.01
CA GLN A 108 5.81 -23.51 0.62
C GLN A 108 4.76 -23.84 -0.44
N GLY A 109 3.94 -22.86 -0.80
CA GLY A 109 2.92 -22.99 -1.84
C GLY A 109 3.36 -22.41 -3.19
N ALA A 110 2.63 -22.73 -4.24
CA ALA A 110 2.80 -22.08 -5.53
C ALA A 110 2.20 -20.66 -5.47
N VAL A 111 2.99 -19.67 -5.84
CA VAL A 111 2.45 -18.34 -6.16
C VAL A 111 1.97 -18.37 -7.61
N GLY A 112 0.74 -17.97 -7.84
CA GLY A 112 0.18 -17.94 -9.19
C GLY A 112 0.96 -17.01 -10.12
N ALA A 113 0.93 -17.27 -11.41
CA ALA A 113 1.65 -16.48 -12.42
C ALA A 113 1.24 -15.00 -12.47
N ARG A 114 0.14 -14.64 -11.84
CA ARG A 114 -0.33 -13.24 -11.70
C ARG A 114 0.20 -12.55 -10.45
N GLY A 115 0.97 -13.26 -9.61
CA GLY A 115 1.61 -12.71 -8.42
C GLY A 115 0.73 -12.70 -7.19
N ILE A 116 0.96 -11.72 -6.36
CA ILE A 116 0.33 -11.50 -5.07
C ILE A 116 -0.54 -10.24 -5.11
N ASN A 117 -1.53 -10.20 -4.24
CA ASN A 117 -2.35 -9.02 -3.97
C ASN A 117 -2.10 -8.59 -2.52
N TYR A 118 -2.28 -7.31 -2.27
CA TYR A 118 -2.21 -6.72 -0.93
C TYR A 118 -3.61 -6.50 -0.36
#